data_89b31e84336d10cc27cc56d358703bba
#
_entry.id   89b31e84336d10cc27cc56d358703bba
#
_cell.length_a   1.000
_cell.length_b   1.000
_cell.length_c   1.000
_cell.angle_alpha   90.00
_cell.angle_beta   90.00
_cell.angle_gamma   90.00
#
_symmetry.space_group_name_H-M   'P 1'
#
loop_
_entity.id
_entity.type
_entity.pdbx_description
1 polymer ?
#
loop_
_entity_poly.entity_id
_entity_poly.type
_entity_poly.pdbx_seq_one_letter_code
_entity_poly.pdbx_strand_id
1 'polypeptide(L)'
;NIFVVVEDKIYTPKLSCGLLNGIVRQYIVSNYDIIESEIDLEFLNNADEIFLTNSLFGIMPVNNLEKKVFKSQEISKNILQNYKKYLGNI
;
A
#
# COMPACT_ATOMS: atom_id res chain seq x y z
N ASN A 1 -1.60 7.88 -0.80
CA ASN A 1 -2.08 6.96 0.23
C ASN A 1 -0.99 5.96 0.62
N ILE A 2 -1.14 5.37 1.78
CA ILE A 2 -0.18 4.40 2.33
C ILE A 2 -0.86 3.06 2.55
N PHE A 3 -0.15 1.98 2.24
CA PHE A 3 -0.56 0.61 2.52
C PHE A 3 0.55 -0.10 3.28
N VAL A 4 0.15 -0.89 4.27
CA VAL A 4 1.08 -1.55 5.20
C VAL A 4 0.79 -3.04 5.20
N VAL A 5 1.83 -3.86 4.99
CA VAL A 5 1.71 -5.32 5.00
C VAL A 5 2.27 -5.86 6.30
N VAL A 6 1.45 -6.63 7.02
CA VAL A 6 1.85 -7.33 8.24
C VAL A 6 1.31 -8.75 8.15
N GLU A 7 2.19 -9.74 8.21
CA GLU A 7 1.82 -11.17 8.18
C GLU A 7 0.90 -11.50 6.99
N ASP A 8 1.29 -11.03 5.81
CA ASP A 8 0.57 -11.23 4.55
C ASP A 8 -0.81 -10.56 4.47
N LYS A 9 -1.17 -9.74 5.45
CA LYS A 9 -2.38 -8.92 5.42
C LYS A 9 -2.03 -7.50 5.06
N ILE A 10 -2.90 -6.85 4.29
CA ILE A 10 -2.68 -5.50 3.79
C ILE A 10 -3.63 -4.54 4.52
N TYR A 11 -3.07 -3.50 5.11
CA TYR A 11 -3.79 -2.50 5.87
C TYR A 11 -3.65 -1.13 5.24
N THR A 12 -4.67 -0.31 5.38
CA THR A 12 -4.63 1.09 4.95
C THR A 12 -5.47 1.94 5.91
N PRO A 13 -5.13 3.23 6.10
CA PRO A 13 -5.95 4.11 6.93
C PRO A 13 -7.35 4.28 6.37
N LYS A 14 -8.32 4.47 7.27
CA LYS A 14 -9.71 4.73 6.89
C LYS A 14 -9.83 6.10 6.22
N LEU A 15 -10.75 6.23 5.28
CA LEU A 15 -11.08 7.53 4.67
C LEU A 15 -11.57 8.54 5.71
N SER A 16 -12.21 8.08 6.76
CA SER A 16 -12.67 8.93 7.86
C SER A 16 -11.54 9.65 8.61
N CYS A 17 -10.27 9.24 8.36
CA CYS A 17 -9.11 9.95 8.90
C CYS A 17 -8.72 11.19 8.10
N GLY A 18 -9.55 11.63 7.14
CA GLY A 18 -9.30 12.83 6.36
C GLY A 18 -8.47 12.60 5.10
N LEU A 19 -8.33 11.36 4.66
CA LEU A 19 -7.54 11.03 3.49
C LEU A 19 -8.35 11.17 2.21
N LEU A 20 -7.65 11.44 1.10
CA LEU A 20 -8.25 11.42 -0.23
C LEU A 20 -8.50 9.98 -0.67
N ASN A 21 -9.65 9.75 -1.32
CA ASN A 21 -9.96 8.48 -1.93
C ASN A 21 -9.40 8.45 -3.36
N GLY A 22 -8.07 8.35 -3.49
CA GLY A 22 -7.39 8.38 -4.78
C GLY A 22 -7.75 7.21 -5.69
N ILE A 23 -7.57 7.40 -6.99
CA ILE A 23 -7.91 6.40 -8.02
C ILE A 23 -7.13 5.09 -7.80
N VAL A 24 -5.84 5.19 -7.52
CA VAL A 24 -5.01 4.00 -7.29
C VAL A 24 -5.44 3.27 -6.02
N ARG A 25 -5.77 4.02 -4.96
CA ARG A 25 -6.31 3.44 -3.73
C ARG A 25 -7.60 2.67 -4.01
N GLN A 26 -8.50 3.25 -4.78
CA GLN A 26 -9.77 2.60 -5.15
C GLN A 26 -9.53 1.29 -5.90
N TYR A 27 -8.58 1.27 -6.83
CA TYR A 27 -8.21 0.05 -7.53
C TYR A 27 -7.77 -1.04 -6.55
N ILE A 28 -6.88 -0.72 -5.62
CA ILE A 28 -6.33 -1.70 -4.67
C ILE A 28 -7.42 -2.21 -3.73
N VAL A 29 -8.21 -1.31 -3.17
CA VAL A 29 -9.30 -1.70 -2.25
C VAL A 29 -10.33 -2.57 -2.94
N SER A 30 -10.58 -2.35 -4.25
CA SER A 30 -11.56 -3.12 -5.02
C SER A 30 -11.06 -4.49 -5.45
N ASN A 31 -9.75 -4.68 -5.57
CA ASN A 31 -9.18 -5.90 -6.15
C ASN A 31 -8.44 -6.79 -5.15
N TYR A 32 -8.25 -6.34 -3.92
CA TYR A 32 -7.53 -7.10 -2.89
C TYR A 32 -8.27 -7.03 -1.57
N ASP A 33 -8.00 -7.99 -0.69
CA ASP A 33 -8.53 -7.98 0.67
C ASP A 33 -7.76 -6.95 1.51
N ILE A 34 -8.33 -5.78 1.66
CA ILE A 34 -7.71 -4.68 2.37
C ILE A 34 -8.44 -4.45 3.69
N ILE A 35 -7.68 -4.34 4.76
CA ILE A 35 -8.20 -4.03 6.10
C ILE A 35 -8.03 -2.54 6.34
N GLU A 36 -9.13 -1.82 6.46
CA GLU A 36 -9.08 -0.42 6.85
C GLU A 36 -8.94 -0.32 8.36
N SER A 37 -7.94 0.41 8.82
CA SER A 37 -7.58 0.47 10.23
C SER A 37 -6.88 1.79 10.55
N GLU A 38 -6.74 2.08 11.83
CA GLU A 38 -5.84 3.15 12.27
C GLU A 38 -4.41 2.65 12.17
N ILE A 39 -3.54 3.49 11.61
CA ILE A 39 -2.13 3.15 11.42
C ILE A 39 -1.28 4.18 12.16
N ASP A 40 -0.66 3.75 13.23
CA ASP A 40 0.26 4.58 14.00
C ASP A 40 1.72 4.22 13.70
N LEU A 41 2.65 4.93 14.33
CA LEU A 41 4.07 4.73 14.11
C LEU A 41 4.53 3.32 14.53
N GLU A 42 3.98 2.81 15.63
CA GLU A 42 4.31 1.45 16.08
C GLU A 42 3.89 0.40 15.06
N PHE A 43 2.71 0.57 14.46
CA PHE A 43 2.24 -0.32 13.40
C PHE A 43 3.19 -0.30 12.20
N LEU A 44 3.63 0.89 11.80
CA LEU A 44 4.59 1.04 10.70
C LEU A 44 5.93 0.37 11.02
N ASN A 45 6.40 0.49 12.25
CA ASN A 45 7.68 -0.10 12.66
C ASN A 45 7.64 -1.64 12.69
N ASN A 46 6.46 -2.24 12.80
CA ASN A 46 6.29 -3.69 12.80
C ASN A 46 5.89 -4.24 11.43
N ALA A 47 5.82 -3.39 10.42
CA ALA A 47 5.42 -3.81 9.08
C ALA A 47 6.46 -4.66 8.38
N ASP A 48 6.00 -5.60 7.57
CA ASP A 48 6.86 -6.40 6.70
C ASP A 48 7.14 -5.66 5.40
N GLU A 49 6.17 -4.91 4.91
CA GLU A 49 6.28 -4.08 3.71
C GLU A 49 5.45 -2.82 3.89
N ILE A 50 5.87 -1.76 3.21
CA ILE A 50 5.08 -0.54 3.07
C ILE A 50 5.13 -0.13 1.60
N PHE A 51 4.01 0.30 1.04
CA PHE A 51 4.02 0.95 -0.26
C PHE A 51 3.11 2.17 -0.27
N LEU A 52 3.48 3.12 -1.13
CA LEU A 52 2.75 4.37 -1.30
C LEU A 52 2.05 4.37 -2.64
N THR A 53 0.96 5.11 -2.73
CA THR A 53 0.20 5.24 -3.97
C THR A 53 -0.17 6.69 -4.23
N ASN A 54 -0.14 7.09 -5.50
CA ASN A 54 -0.77 8.31 -5.96
C ASN A 54 -0.99 8.23 -7.48
N SER A 55 -1.67 9.23 -8.05
CA SER A 55 -2.01 9.22 -9.47
C SER A 55 -0.83 9.49 -10.40
N LEU A 56 0.28 10.01 -9.89
CA LEU A 56 1.46 10.32 -10.72
C LEU A 56 2.34 9.10 -10.96
N PHE A 57 2.72 8.38 -9.90
CA PHE A 57 3.60 7.22 -10.02
C PHE A 57 2.90 5.88 -9.86
N GLY A 58 1.63 5.87 -9.48
CA GLY A 58 0.89 4.64 -9.23
C GLY A 58 1.24 4.04 -7.88
N ILE A 59 2.05 2.99 -7.88
CA ILE A 59 2.40 2.24 -6.68
C ILE A 59 3.92 2.24 -6.52
N MET A 60 4.39 2.61 -5.33
CA MET A 60 5.83 2.68 -5.03
C MET A 60 6.15 1.93 -3.74
N PRO A 61 6.87 0.80 -3.82
CA PRO A 61 7.35 0.13 -2.61
C PRO A 61 8.34 1.00 -1.86
N VAL A 62 8.29 0.93 -0.54
CA VAL A 62 9.20 1.67 0.35
C VAL A 62 10.35 0.77 0.76
N ASN A 63 11.58 1.23 0.60
CA ASN A 63 12.77 0.45 0.97
C ASN A 63 13.07 0.52 2.46
N ASN A 64 12.88 1.69 3.06
CA ASN A 64 13.21 1.89 4.47
C ASN A 64 12.37 3.00 5.07
N LEU A 65 12.20 2.93 6.38
CA LEU A 65 11.57 3.95 7.20
C LEU A 65 12.53 4.26 8.34
N GLU A 66 13.13 5.45 8.32
CA GLU A 66 14.19 5.85 9.25
C GLU A 66 15.32 4.81 9.26
N LYS A 67 15.53 4.12 10.38
CA LYS A 67 16.57 3.10 10.51
C LYS A 67 16.10 1.70 10.14
N LYS A 68 14.81 1.52 9.94
CA LYS A 68 14.24 0.22 9.56
C LYS A 68 14.35 0.00 8.07
N VAL A 69 14.94 -1.12 7.67
CA VAL A 69 15.00 -1.55 6.28
C VAL A 69 13.99 -2.67 6.08
N PHE A 70 13.11 -2.53 5.08
CA PHE A 70 12.13 -3.55 4.76
C PHE A 70 12.80 -4.61 3.87
N LYS A 71 12.82 -5.85 4.36
CA LYS A 71 13.48 -6.96 3.66
C LYS A 71 12.64 -7.51 2.53
N SER A 72 11.34 -7.26 2.54
CA SER A 72 10.41 -7.78 1.53
C SER A 72 9.72 -6.63 0.81
N GLN A 73 9.51 -6.82 -0.49
CA GLN A 73 8.68 -5.98 -1.34
C GLN A 73 7.83 -6.87 -2.26
N GLU A 74 7.66 -8.13 -1.89
CA GLU A 74 7.03 -9.14 -2.74
C GLU A 74 5.58 -8.80 -3.05
N ILE A 75 4.79 -8.48 -2.03
CA ILE A 75 3.38 -8.15 -2.20
C ILE A 75 3.24 -6.83 -2.95
N SER A 76 4.03 -5.82 -2.59
CA SER A 76 4.02 -4.52 -3.25
C SER A 76 4.31 -4.64 -4.74
N LYS A 77 5.33 -5.40 -5.11
CA LYS A 77 5.73 -5.59 -6.51
C LYS A 77 4.69 -6.40 -7.28
N ASN A 78 4.06 -7.37 -6.64
CA ASN A 78 2.98 -8.14 -7.27
C ASN A 78 1.79 -7.24 -7.60
N ILE A 79 1.38 -6.40 -6.66
CA ILE A 79 0.28 -5.45 -6.88
C ILE A 79 0.66 -4.45 -7.97
N LEU A 80 1.89 -3.97 -7.98
CA LEU A 80 2.39 -3.05 -9.00
C LEU A 80 2.32 -3.66 -10.40
N GLN A 81 2.74 -4.91 -10.54
CA GLN A 81 2.68 -5.60 -11.84
C GLN A 81 1.23 -5.78 -12.31
N ASN A 82 0.34 -6.16 -11.42
CA ASN A 82 -1.07 -6.32 -11.75
C ASN A 82 -1.72 -4.99 -12.13
N TYR A 83 -1.34 -3.91 -11.46
CA TYR A 83 -1.84 -2.58 -11.78
C TYR A 83 -1.37 -2.14 -13.18
N LYS A 84 -0.11 -2.40 -13.53
CA LYS A 84 0.41 -2.10 -14.86
C LYS A 84 -0.35 -2.86 -15.96
N LYS A 85 -0.67 -4.13 -15.71
CA LYS A 85 -1.50 -4.92 -16.64
C LYS A 85 -2.90 -4.34 -16.77
N TYR A 86 -3.50 -3.92 -15.67
CA TYR A 86 -4.80 -3.27 -15.68
C TYR A 86 -4.79 -2.00 -16.52
N LEU A 87 -3.77 -1.16 -16.37
CA LEU A 87 -3.63 0.06 -17.17
C LEU A 87 -3.41 -0.26 -18.65
N GLY A 88 -2.67 -1.30 -18.96
CA GLY A 88 -2.42 -1.72 -20.34
C GLY A 88 -3.66 -2.22 -21.08
N ASN A 89 -4.73 -2.56 -20.36
CA ASN A 89 -5.98 -3.04 -20.93
C ASN A 89 -7.02 -1.92 -21.14
N ILE A 90 -6.67 -0.70 -20.82
CA ILE A 90 -7.51 0.47 -21.05
C ILE A 90 -7.16 1.11 -22.41
#